data_00ad4be6f16b39d549faa0436943f9cf
#
_entry.id   00ad4be6f16b39d549faa0436943f9cf
#
_cell.length_a   1.000
_cell.length_b   1.000
_cell.length_c   1.000
_cell.angle_alpha   90.00
_cell.angle_beta   90.00
_cell.angle_gamma   90.00
#
_symmetry.space_group_name_H-M   'P 1'
#
loop_
_entity.id
_entity.type
_entity.pdbx_description
1 polymer ?
#
loop_
_entity_poly.entity_id
_entity_poly.type
_entity_poly.pdbx_seq_one_letter_code
_entity_poly.pdbx_strand_id
1 'polypeptide(L)'
;MKEHENPKLFVVGEFGRHYFTSHNIPIEQSFLYTAQNPTIHRAREISAILLDLFNRQKLSKIFVIYTDMKGAINSQACSTRLLPFHRAQFITPEIHEEEIRIPFEFQPSIEKVLDNIVPSYVTGFVYSALIDSFCSEQNARMNAMDSANRNAQELLDELSIQYNHIRQGAISQEITEVSSGAKSMKRKVKSKSPRGGVEGK
;
A
#
# COMPACT_ATOMS: atom_id res chain seq x y z
N MET A 1 18.39 -2.18 16.28
CA MET A 1 19.73 -1.56 16.26
C MET A 1 20.37 -1.43 17.64
N LYS A 2 19.61 -1.22 18.71
CA LYS A 2 20.17 -1.06 20.07
C LYS A 2 20.75 -2.34 20.70
N GLU A 3 20.48 -3.52 20.13
CA GLU A 3 20.87 -4.82 20.70
C GLU A 3 22.16 -5.42 20.07
N HIS A 4 22.73 -4.75 19.06
CA HIS A 4 23.90 -5.29 18.36
C HIS A 4 25.03 -4.25 18.32
N GLU A 5 26.25 -4.71 18.57
CA GLU A 5 27.45 -3.92 18.39
C GLU A 5 27.71 -3.69 16.90
N ASN A 6 27.89 -2.42 16.47
CA ASN A 6 28.17 -2.02 15.09
C ASN A 6 27.17 -2.50 14.02
N PRO A 7 25.86 -2.17 14.11
CA PRO A 7 24.92 -2.56 13.09
C PRO A 7 25.19 -1.83 11.78
N LYS A 8 25.30 -2.57 10.67
CA LYS A 8 25.39 -2.04 9.32
C LYS A 8 24.03 -2.07 8.64
N LEU A 9 23.63 -0.95 8.08
CA LEU A 9 22.32 -0.79 7.45
C LEU A 9 22.45 -0.85 5.93
N PHE A 10 21.76 -1.80 5.32
CA PHE A 10 21.57 -1.91 3.88
C PHE A 10 20.13 -1.56 3.57
N VAL A 11 19.92 -0.63 2.64
CA VAL A 11 18.59 -0.09 2.35
C VAL A 11 18.21 -0.37 0.91
N VAL A 12 17.00 -0.89 0.72
CA VAL A 12 16.41 -1.10 -0.61
C VAL A 12 15.32 -0.05 -0.83
N GLY A 13 15.47 0.73 -1.89
CA GLY A 13 14.52 1.75 -2.31
C GLY A 13 14.87 3.17 -1.88
N GLU A 14 14.29 4.12 -2.61
CA GLU A 14 14.58 5.57 -2.48
C GLU A 14 14.00 6.15 -1.18
N PHE A 15 12.77 5.76 -0.84
CA PHE A 15 12.11 6.27 0.37
C PHE A 15 12.87 5.90 1.64
N GLY A 16 13.31 4.65 1.75
CA GLY A 16 14.12 4.18 2.88
C GLY A 16 15.43 4.95 2.97
N ARG A 17 16.12 5.13 1.84
CA ARG A 17 17.35 5.92 1.78
C ARG A 17 17.13 7.33 2.30
N HIS A 18 16.12 8.04 1.79
CA HIS A 18 15.80 9.40 2.20
C HIS A 18 15.46 9.50 3.69
N TYR A 19 14.64 8.57 4.18
CA TYR A 19 14.26 8.52 5.60
C TYR A 19 15.46 8.38 6.52
N PHE A 20 16.33 7.40 6.29
CA PHE A 20 17.49 7.16 7.14
C PHE A 20 18.53 8.28 7.04
N THR A 21 18.71 8.86 5.85
CA THR A 21 19.60 10.02 5.66
C THR A 21 19.09 11.24 6.42
N SER A 22 17.80 11.55 6.38
CA SER A 22 17.22 12.69 7.10
C SER A 22 17.26 12.53 8.63
N HIS A 23 17.34 11.28 9.12
CA HIS A 23 17.50 10.98 10.55
C HIS A 23 18.97 10.80 10.96
N ASN A 24 19.93 11.11 10.09
CA ASN A 24 21.37 10.95 10.33
C ASN A 24 21.77 9.52 10.74
N ILE A 25 21.09 8.50 10.20
CA ILE A 25 21.43 7.09 10.43
C ILE A 25 22.36 6.67 9.29
N PRO A 26 23.60 6.18 9.60
CA PRO A 26 24.55 5.79 8.57
C PRO A 26 24.05 4.58 7.77
N ILE A 27 24.09 4.71 6.45
CA ILE A 27 23.75 3.65 5.50
C ILE A 27 25.06 3.13 4.90
N GLU A 28 25.32 1.82 5.00
CA GLU A 28 26.49 1.19 4.40
C GLU A 28 26.36 1.15 2.87
N GLN A 29 25.18 0.71 2.40
CA GLN A 29 24.88 0.66 0.97
C GLN A 29 23.38 0.80 0.71
N SER A 30 23.01 1.44 -0.39
CA SER A 30 21.62 1.56 -0.85
C SER A 30 21.46 0.98 -2.24
N PHE A 31 20.38 0.21 -2.44
CA PHE A 31 20.00 -0.40 -3.71
C PHE A 31 18.79 0.33 -4.27
N LEU A 32 19.05 1.24 -5.22
CA LEU A 32 18.02 2.06 -5.85
C LEU A 32 17.27 1.26 -6.93
N TYR A 33 16.02 1.63 -7.21
CA TYR A 33 15.14 1.02 -8.22
C TYR A 33 14.79 -0.46 -8.02
N THR A 34 15.38 -1.14 -7.06
CA THR A 34 15.10 -2.56 -6.78
C THR A 34 13.70 -2.76 -6.22
N ALA A 35 13.23 -1.82 -5.39
CA ALA A 35 11.88 -1.86 -4.83
C ALA A 35 10.78 -1.65 -5.87
N GLN A 36 11.04 -0.88 -6.93
CA GLN A 36 10.07 -0.59 -7.99
C GLN A 36 9.95 -1.71 -9.03
N ASN A 37 11.04 -2.44 -9.26
CA ASN A 37 11.08 -3.55 -10.21
C ASN A 37 11.95 -4.68 -9.64
N PRO A 38 11.40 -5.49 -8.75
CA PRO A 38 12.12 -6.62 -8.15
C PRO A 38 12.37 -7.71 -9.19
N THR A 39 13.64 -7.99 -9.47
CA THR A 39 14.07 -9.06 -10.37
C THR A 39 15.02 -9.99 -9.65
N ILE A 40 15.07 -11.25 -10.10
CA ILE A 40 16.01 -12.24 -9.56
C ILE A 40 17.47 -11.81 -9.74
N HIS A 41 17.78 -11.06 -10.79
CA HIS A 41 19.11 -10.52 -11.03
C HIS A 41 19.53 -9.56 -9.92
N ARG A 42 18.65 -8.61 -9.56
CA ARG A 42 18.90 -7.64 -8.46
C ARG A 42 18.97 -8.33 -7.10
N ALA A 43 18.13 -9.33 -6.87
CA ALA A 43 18.23 -10.14 -5.66
C ALA A 43 19.59 -10.86 -5.58
N ARG A 44 20.10 -11.36 -6.70
CA ARG A 44 21.40 -12.01 -6.77
C ARG A 44 22.56 -11.06 -6.47
N GLU A 45 22.51 -9.82 -6.98
CA GLU A 45 23.51 -8.78 -6.66
C GLU A 45 23.53 -8.46 -5.16
N ILE A 46 22.37 -8.24 -4.55
CA ILE A 46 22.26 -8.00 -3.10
C ILE A 46 22.82 -9.19 -2.32
N SER A 47 22.40 -10.39 -2.68
CA SER A 47 22.79 -11.62 -2.00
C SER A 47 24.29 -11.87 -2.10
N ALA A 48 24.91 -11.61 -3.26
CA ALA A 48 26.35 -11.76 -3.46
C ALA A 48 27.16 -10.83 -2.53
N ILE A 49 26.71 -9.57 -2.40
CA ILE A 49 27.34 -8.60 -1.50
C ILE A 49 27.21 -9.05 -0.04
N LEU A 50 26.02 -9.48 0.39
CA LEU A 50 25.77 -9.92 1.76
C LEU A 50 26.58 -11.17 2.11
N LEU A 51 26.65 -12.16 1.19
CA LEU A 51 27.43 -13.37 1.36
C LEU A 51 28.93 -13.09 1.40
N ASP A 52 29.45 -12.20 0.53
CA ASP A 52 30.86 -11.82 0.55
C ASP A 52 31.24 -11.16 1.89
N LEU A 53 30.40 -10.26 2.41
CA LEU A 53 30.63 -9.63 3.71
C LEU A 53 30.53 -10.62 4.88
N PHE A 54 29.64 -11.59 4.79
CA PHE A 54 29.51 -12.65 5.79
C PHE A 54 30.72 -13.60 5.76
N ASN A 55 31.14 -14.05 4.59
CA ASN A 55 32.28 -14.95 4.43
C ASN A 55 33.61 -14.31 4.85
N ARG A 56 33.77 -12.99 4.64
CA ARG A 56 34.92 -12.22 5.12
C ARG A 56 34.86 -11.89 6.63
N GLN A 57 33.91 -12.47 7.36
CA GLN A 57 33.69 -12.22 8.80
C GLN A 57 33.48 -10.73 9.18
N LYS A 58 33.07 -9.89 8.22
CA LYS A 58 32.71 -8.49 8.47
C LYS A 58 31.31 -8.37 9.07
N LEU A 59 30.45 -9.37 8.86
CA LEU A 59 29.12 -9.49 9.43
C LEU A 59 29.01 -10.84 10.13
N SER A 60 28.53 -10.84 11.38
CA SER A 60 28.28 -12.07 12.15
C SER A 60 26.83 -12.56 12.04
N LYS A 61 25.89 -11.65 11.77
CA LYS A 61 24.47 -11.95 11.62
C LYS A 61 23.86 -11.04 10.55
N ILE A 62 22.96 -11.59 9.75
CA ILE A 62 22.21 -10.84 8.73
C ILE A 62 20.73 -11.01 9.00
N PHE A 63 20.01 -9.89 9.13
CA PHE A 63 18.56 -9.83 9.25
C PHE A 63 17.97 -9.15 8.03
N VAL A 64 16.86 -9.67 7.54
CA VAL A 64 16.07 -9.05 6.48
C VAL A 64 14.77 -8.56 7.09
N ILE A 65 14.51 -7.28 6.93
CA ILE A 65 13.26 -6.65 7.34
C ILE A 65 12.47 -6.36 6.07
N TYR A 66 11.28 -6.91 5.97
CA TYR A 66 10.43 -6.81 4.80
C TYR A 66 8.95 -6.81 5.22
N THR A 67 8.08 -6.46 4.28
CA THR A 67 6.65 -6.52 4.51
C THR A 67 6.10 -7.83 3.96
N ASP A 68 5.62 -8.69 4.84
CA ASP A 68 5.01 -9.97 4.50
C ASP A 68 3.51 -9.80 4.23
N MET A 69 3.02 -10.38 3.15
CA MET A 69 1.62 -10.31 2.74
C MET A 69 0.88 -11.55 3.22
N LYS A 70 0.27 -11.47 4.41
CA LYS A 70 -0.51 -12.58 5.00
C LYS A 70 -1.90 -12.78 4.40
N GLY A 71 -2.32 -11.92 3.48
CA GLY A 71 -3.63 -11.98 2.81
C GLY A 71 -3.94 -10.71 2.03
N ALA A 72 -5.10 -10.66 1.39
CA ALA A 72 -5.50 -9.56 0.52
C ALA A 72 -5.58 -8.17 1.21
N ILE A 73 -5.70 -8.13 2.53
CA ILE A 73 -5.88 -6.88 3.29
C ILE A 73 -4.76 -6.68 4.33
N ASN A 74 -4.12 -7.76 4.80
CA ASN A 74 -3.18 -7.71 5.91
C ASN A 74 -1.74 -7.87 5.41
N SER A 75 -1.00 -6.78 5.49
CA SER A 75 0.46 -6.77 5.37
C SER A 75 1.09 -6.46 6.72
N GLN A 76 2.12 -7.20 7.09
CA GLN A 76 2.83 -7.05 8.35
C GLN A 76 4.33 -6.93 8.12
N ALA A 77 4.96 -5.97 8.80
CA ALA A 77 6.41 -5.88 8.80
C ALA A 77 7.00 -7.07 9.59
N CYS A 78 7.84 -7.84 8.93
CA CYS A 78 8.52 -9.01 9.49
C CYS A 78 10.03 -8.78 9.50
N SER A 79 10.69 -9.33 10.52
CA SER A 79 12.14 -9.38 10.62
C SER A 79 12.57 -10.83 10.72
N THR A 80 13.31 -11.29 9.73
CA THR A 80 13.79 -12.68 9.67
C THR A 80 15.29 -12.69 9.65
N ARG A 81 15.90 -13.55 10.48
CA ARG A 81 17.34 -13.77 10.44
C ARG A 81 17.68 -14.64 9.23
N LEU A 82 18.47 -14.09 8.30
CA LEU A 82 18.88 -14.79 7.10
C LEU A 82 20.11 -15.66 7.35
N LEU A 83 21.12 -15.11 8.05
CA LEU A 83 22.37 -15.81 8.37
C LEU A 83 22.80 -15.49 9.81
N PRO A 84 23.46 -16.45 10.51
CA PRO A 84 23.58 -17.87 10.18
C PRO A 84 22.24 -18.59 10.28
N PHE A 85 22.10 -19.69 9.57
CA PHE A 85 20.89 -20.51 9.62
C PHE A 85 20.64 -21.09 11.01
N HIS A 86 19.36 -21.12 11.38
CA HIS A 86 18.94 -21.77 12.62
C HIS A 86 18.07 -22.98 12.27
N ARG A 87 18.36 -24.13 12.89
CA ARG A 87 17.60 -25.37 12.66
C ARG A 87 16.08 -25.15 12.83
N ALA A 88 15.67 -24.36 13.82
CA ALA A 88 14.27 -24.07 14.09
C ALA A 88 13.53 -23.34 12.95
N GLN A 89 14.24 -22.73 11.99
CA GLN A 89 13.62 -22.06 10.85
C GLN A 89 13.14 -23.04 9.75
N PHE A 90 13.65 -24.27 9.78
CA PHE A 90 13.39 -25.31 8.78
C PHE A 90 12.51 -26.44 9.31
N ILE A 91 12.19 -26.43 10.60
CA ILE A 91 11.29 -27.41 11.22
C ILE A 91 9.90 -26.80 11.23
N THR A 92 9.07 -27.22 10.30
CA THR A 92 7.62 -26.97 10.34
C THR A 92 6.95 -28.02 11.23
N PRO A 93 5.87 -27.67 11.95
CA PRO A 93 5.16 -28.63 12.81
C PRO A 93 4.58 -29.82 12.04
N GLU A 94 4.52 -29.73 10.71
CA GLU A 94 4.02 -30.78 9.80
C GLU A 94 5.10 -31.84 9.47
N ILE A 95 6.38 -31.55 9.72
CA ILE A 95 7.46 -32.49 9.48
C ILE A 95 7.61 -33.35 10.76
N HIS A 96 7.10 -34.56 10.74
CA HIS A 96 7.31 -35.51 11.82
C HIS A 96 8.81 -35.81 11.98
N GLU A 97 9.32 -35.81 13.21
CA GLU A 97 10.74 -36.10 13.50
C GLU A 97 11.22 -37.47 12.93
N GLU A 98 10.28 -38.39 12.67
CA GLU A 98 10.57 -39.68 12.07
C GLU A 98 10.98 -39.61 10.59
N GLU A 99 10.48 -38.61 9.84
CA GLU A 99 10.86 -38.42 8.42
C GLU A 99 12.25 -37.86 8.24
N ILE A 100 12.82 -37.24 9.28
CA ILE A 100 14.17 -36.65 9.26
C ILE A 100 15.27 -37.74 9.48
N ARG A 101 14.88 -38.98 9.83
CA ARG A 101 15.82 -40.08 10.14
C ARG A 101 16.31 -40.85 8.91
N ILE A 102 15.88 -40.46 7.69
CA ILE A 102 16.41 -41.07 6.47
C ILE A 102 17.88 -40.69 6.34
N PRO A 103 18.83 -41.64 6.33
CA PRO A 103 20.25 -41.32 6.16
C PRO A 103 20.46 -40.86 4.71
N PHE A 104 20.65 -39.55 4.51
CA PHE A 104 21.06 -39.00 3.23
C PHE A 104 22.57 -39.10 3.09
N GLU A 105 23.05 -39.66 1.98
CA GLU A 105 24.44 -39.60 1.58
C GLU A 105 24.68 -38.32 0.77
N PHE A 106 25.65 -37.52 1.20
CA PHE A 106 26.04 -36.28 0.52
C PHE A 106 27.34 -36.51 -0.25
N GLN A 107 27.33 -36.29 -1.55
CA GLN A 107 28.52 -36.40 -2.38
C GLN A 107 28.88 -35.02 -2.97
N PRO A 108 30.17 -34.62 -2.93
CA PRO A 108 31.30 -35.27 -2.33
C PRO A 108 31.45 -35.11 -0.81
N SER A 109 30.84 -34.08 -0.22
CA SER A 109 30.76 -33.84 1.22
C SER A 109 29.61 -32.90 1.55
N ILE A 110 29.15 -32.89 2.81
CA ILE A 110 28.11 -32.00 3.31
C ILE A 110 28.49 -30.54 3.10
N GLU A 111 29.73 -30.15 3.40
CA GLU A 111 30.23 -28.79 3.27
C GLU A 111 30.12 -28.29 1.82
N LYS A 112 30.58 -29.07 0.84
CA LYS A 112 30.51 -28.70 -0.58
C LYS A 112 29.08 -28.59 -1.10
N VAL A 113 28.18 -29.43 -0.62
CA VAL A 113 26.76 -29.34 -0.96
C VAL A 113 26.16 -28.08 -0.38
N LEU A 114 26.46 -27.76 0.88
CA LEU A 114 26.00 -26.54 1.53
C LEU A 114 26.56 -25.28 0.84
N ASP A 115 27.83 -25.25 0.48
CA ASP A 115 28.46 -24.14 -0.23
C ASP A 115 27.76 -23.81 -1.55
N ASN A 116 27.17 -24.80 -2.22
CA ASN A 116 26.40 -24.62 -3.45
C ASN A 116 24.94 -24.23 -3.21
N ILE A 117 24.32 -24.75 -2.15
CA ILE A 117 22.89 -24.49 -1.86
C ILE A 117 22.67 -23.14 -1.19
N VAL A 118 23.55 -22.75 -0.26
CA VAL A 118 23.42 -21.52 0.53
C VAL A 118 23.26 -20.26 -0.35
N PRO A 119 24.06 -20.03 -1.39
CA PRO A 119 23.89 -18.86 -2.25
C PRO A 119 22.52 -18.83 -2.97
N SER A 120 22.06 -20.00 -3.41
CA SER A 120 20.75 -20.14 -4.08
C SER A 120 19.60 -19.87 -3.11
N TYR A 121 19.66 -20.40 -1.89
CA TYR A 121 18.69 -20.16 -0.85
C TYR A 121 18.63 -18.68 -0.45
N VAL A 122 19.78 -18.05 -0.18
CA VAL A 122 19.86 -16.64 0.19
C VAL A 122 19.29 -15.75 -0.92
N THR A 123 19.62 -16.06 -2.18
CA THR A 123 19.07 -15.34 -3.34
C THR A 123 17.56 -15.50 -3.44
N GLY A 124 17.06 -16.71 -3.28
CA GLY A 124 15.62 -17.00 -3.30
C GLY A 124 14.89 -16.28 -2.18
N PHE A 125 15.41 -16.28 -0.97
CA PHE A 125 14.84 -15.58 0.17
C PHE A 125 14.80 -14.05 -0.04
N VAL A 126 15.91 -13.46 -0.47
CA VAL A 126 15.97 -12.02 -0.76
C VAL A 126 14.99 -11.66 -1.88
N TYR A 127 14.89 -12.47 -2.92
CA TYR A 127 13.93 -12.27 -4.01
C TYR A 127 12.49 -12.34 -3.51
N SER A 128 12.14 -13.34 -2.71
CA SER A 128 10.80 -13.46 -2.09
C SER A 128 10.47 -12.23 -1.24
N ALA A 129 11.38 -11.81 -0.37
CA ALA A 129 11.18 -10.64 0.47
C ALA A 129 10.97 -9.34 -0.34
N LEU A 130 11.66 -9.19 -1.47
CA LEU A 130 11.48 -8.06 -2.40
C LEU A 130 10.10 -8.11 -3.07
N ILE A 131 9.68 -9.27 -3.54
CA ILE A 131 8.35 -9.48 -4.16
C ILE A 131 7.24 -9.25 -3.15
N ASP A 132 7.35 -9.80 -1.95
CA ASP A 132 6.34 -9.65 -0.89
C ASP A 132 6.16 -8.18 -0.52
N SER A 133 7.26 -7.44 -0.35
CA SER A 133 7.19 -6.00 -0.07
C SER A 133 6.58 -5.23 -1.23
N PHE A 134 6.93 -5.55 -2.48
CA PHE A 134 6.36 -4.92 -3.66
C PHE A 134 4.86 -5.20 -3.81
N CYS A 135 4.45 -6.47 -3.66
CA CYS A 135 3.04 -6.85 -3.73
C CYS A 135 2.22 -6.20 -2.61
N SER A 136 2.76 -6.14 -1.39
CA SER A 136 2.11 -5.46 -0.26
C SER A 136 1.89 -3.98 -0.55
N GLU A 137 2.87 -3.29 -1.13
CA GLU A 137 2.74 -1.88 -1.52
C GLU A 137 1.68 -1.68 -2.61
N GLN A 138 1.70 -2.51 -3.67
CA GLN A 138 0.72 -2.41 -4.75
C GLN A 138 -0.70 -2.69 -4.24
N ASN A 139 -0.85 -3.68 -3.38
CA ASN A 139 -2.15 -4.01 -2.78
C ASN A 139 -2.67 -2.89 -1.88
N ALA A 140 -1.83 -2.30 -1.05
CA ALA A 140 -2.20 -1.15 -0.22
C ALA A 140 -2.61 0.06 -1.08
N ARG A 141 -1.89 0.31 -2.18
CA ARG A 141 -2.22 1.36 -3.14
C ARG A 141 -3.56 1.12 -3.82
N MET A 142 -3.82 -0.10 -4.26
CA MET A 142 -5.09 -0.50 -4.87
C MET A 142 -6.26 -0.28 -3.90
N ASN A 143 -6.13 -0.72 -2.66
CA ASN A 143 -7.16 -0.55 -1.62
C ASN A 143 -7.41 0.94 -1.29
N ALA A 144 -6.36 1.75 -1.25
CA ALA A 144 -6.48 3.18 -1.03
C ALA A 144 -7.20 3.89 -2.20
N MET A 145 -6.89 3.51 -3.44
CA MET A 145 -7.57 4.05 -4.63
C MET A 145 -9.04 3.63 -4.70
N ASP A 146 -9.35 2.37 -4.36
CA ASP A 146 -10.74 1.90 -4.31
C ASP A 146 -11.56 2.65 -3.26
N SER A 147 -10.98 2.86 -2.07
CA SER A 147 -11.62 3.68 -1.03
C SER A 147 -11.82 5.13 -1.46
N ALA A 148 -10.82 5.72 -2.12
CA ALA A 148 -10.93 7.08 -2.65
C ALA A 148 -12.03 7.18 -3.73
N ASN A 149 -12.15 6.17 -4.59
CA ASN A 149 -13.20 6.13 -5.62
C ASN A 149 -14.60 6.03 -5.01
N ARG A 150 -14.79 5.20 -3.99
CA ARG A 150 -16.07 5.13 -3.25
C ARG A 150 -16.43 6.45 -2.60
N ASN A 151 -15.50 7.08 -1.89
CA ASN A 151 -15.72 8.37 -1.26
C ASN A 151 -16.07 9.46 -2.31
N ALA A 152 -15.43 9.43 -3.47
CA ALA A 152 -15.74 10.35 -4.56
C ALA A 152 -17.17 10.12 -5.11
N GLN A 153 -17.60 8.87 -5.23
CA GLN A 153 -18.95 8.54 -5.66
C GLN A 153 -20.00 9.03 -4.65
N GLU A 154 -19.78 8.81 -3.36
CA GLU A 154 -20.66 9.32 -2.29
C GLU A 154 -20.80 10.84 -2.33
N LEU A 155 -19.67 11.55 -2.53
CA LEU A 155 -19.68 13.01 -2.70
C LEU A 155 -20.46 13.47 -3.95
N LEU A 156 -20.33 12.76 -5.07
CA LEU A 156 -21.07 13.06 -6.30
C LEU A 156 -22.57 12.87 -6.10
N ASP A 157 -22.97 11.82 -5.39
CA ASP A 157 -24.38 11.54 -5.10
C ASP A 157 -24.96 12.63 -4.18
N GLU A 158 -24.23 13.03 -3.14
CA GLU A 158 -24.62 14.12 -2.26
C GLU A 158 -24.76 15.46 -3.01
N LEU A 159 -23.78 15.82 -3.82
CA LEU A 159 -23.81 17.03 -4.65
C LEU A 159 -24.97 17.00 -5.66
N SER A 160 -25.28 15.85 -6.23
CA SER A 160 -26.41 15.67 -7.15
C SER A 160 -27.75 15.93 -6.44
N ILE A 161 -27.92 15.44 -5.23
CA ILE A 161 -29.09 15.70 -4.40
C ILE A 161 -29.22 17.21 -4.09
N GLN A 162 -28.12 17.83 -3.65
CA GLN A 162 -28.12 19.29 -3.35
C GLN A 162 -28.43 20.11 -4.59
N TYR A 163 -27.85 19.78 -5.74
CA TYR A 163 -28.13 20.44 -7.01
C TYR A 163 -29.63 20.36 -7.39
N ASN A 164 -30.19 19.15 -7.29
CA ASN A 164 -31.63 18.97 -7.59
C ASN A 164 -32.52 19.75 -6.62
N HIS A 165 -32.18 19.82 -5.35
CA HIS A 165 -32.91 20.60 -4.35
C HIS A 165 -32.86 22.10 -4.67
N ILE A 166 -31.69 22.64 -4.99
CA ILE A 166 -31.53 24.05 -5.38
C ILE A 166 -32.31 24.35 -6.67
N ARG A 167 -32.21 23.46 -7.67
CA ARG A 167 -32.94 23.59 -8.94
C ARG A 167 -34.45 23.62 -8.72
N GLN A 168 -34.97 22.72 -7.89
CA GLN A 168 -36.41 22.71 -7.55
C GLN A 168 -36.84 23.97 -6.82
N GLY A 169 -36.01 24.48 -5.91
CA GLY A 169 -36.24 25.75 -5.21
C GLY A 169 -36.32 26.92 -6.18
N ALA A 170 -35.40 27.05 -7.11
CA ALA A 170 -35.38 28.09 -8.14
C ALA A 170 -36.64 28.05 -9.04
N ILE A 171 -36.98 26.85 -9.52
CA ILE A 171 -38.21 26.67 -10.35
C ILE A 171 -39.47 27.06 -9.55
N SER A 172 -39.57 26.65 -8.28
CA SER A 172 -40.70 27.00 -7.42
C SER A 172 -40.82 28.52 -7.19
N GLN A 173 -39.67 29.19 -7.03
CA GLN A 173 -39.61 30.64 -6.89
C GLN A 173 -40.08 31.34 -8.16
N GLU A 174 -39.61 30.94 -9.35
CA GLU A 174 -40.07 31.50 -10.64
C GLU A 174 -41.59 31.35 -10.82
N ILE A 175 -42.12 30.15 -10.54
CA ILE A 175 -43.59 29.90 -10.62
C ILE A 175 -44.35 30.83 -9.67
N THR A 176 -43.82 31.03 -8.45
CA THR A 176 -44.45 31.89 -7.44
C THR A 176 -44.42 33.35 -7.88
N GLU A 177 -43.32 33.83 -8.45
CA GLU A 177 -43.18 35.19 -8.98
C GLU A 177 -44.14 35.45 -10.14
N VAL A 178 -44.19 34.51 -11.11
CA VAL A 178 -45.14 34.62 -12.25
C VAL A 178 -46.60 34.61 -11.78
N SER A 179 -46.93 33.69 -10.84
CA SER A 179 -48.28 33.61 -10.27
C SER A 179 -48.67 34.87 -9.51
N SER A 180 -47.76 35.43 -8.73
CA SER A 180 -47.96 36.67 -7.96
C SER A 180 -48.12 37.89 -8.89
N GLY A 181 -47.32 37.98 -9.95
CA GLY A 181 -47.43 38.97 -11.00
C GLY A 181 -48.78 38.95 -11.72
N ALA A 182 -49.23 37.74 -12.09
CA ALA A 182 -50.52 37.52 -12.73
C ALA A 182 -51.72 37.95 -11.82
N LYS A 183 -51.64 37.59 -10.51
CA LYS A 183 -52.65 38.03 -9.52
C LYS A 183 -52.67 39.55 -9.33
N SER A 184 -51.50 40.18 -9.32
CA SER A 184 -51.38 41.65 -9.21
C SER A 184 -51.99 42.38 -10.42
N MET A 185 -51.74 41.86 -11.64
CA MET A 185 -52.37 42.40 -12.86
C MET A 185 -53.92 42.27 -12.87
N LYS A 186 -54.44 41.09 -12.47
CA LYS A 186 -55.90 40.90 -12.36
C LYS A 186 -56.52 41.83 -11.35
N ARG A 187 -55.88 42.17 -10.25
CA ARG A 187 -56.35 43.15 -9.27
C ARG A 187 -56.37 44.57 -9.86
N LYS A 188 -55.37 45.02 -10.60
CA LYS A 188 -55.31 46.32 -11.26
C LYS A 188 -56.37 46.46 -12.35
N VAL A 189 -56.70 45.41 -13.09
CA VAL A 189 -57.78 45.45 -14.10
C VAL A 189 -59.16 45.57 -13.44
N LYS A 190 -59.42 44.84 -12.32
CA LYS A 190 -60.66 44.94 -11.57
C LYS A 190 -60.87 46.33 -10.90
N SER A 191 -59.80 47.00 -10.49
CA SER A 191 -59.88 48.33 -9.88
C SER A 191 -60.11 49.47 -10.90
N LYS A 192 -59.90 49.26 -12.22
CA LYS A 192 -60.05 50.19 -13.32
C LYS A 192 -61.42 50.06 -14.06
N SER A 193 -62.26 49.09 -13.66
CA SER A 193 -63.61 49.01 -14.22
C SER A 193 -64.50 50.16 -13.61
N PRO A 194 -65.00 51.15 -14.38
CA PRO A 194 -65.79 52.20 -13.86
C PRO A 194 -67.15 51.62 -13.41
N ARG A 195 -67.58 51.97 -12.17
CA ARG A 195 -68.95 51.81 -11.73
C ARG A 195 -69.83 52.68 -12.64
N GLY A 196 -70.40 52.07 -13.64
CA GLY A 196 -71.42 52.70 -14.45
C GLY A 196 -72.57 53.01 -13.55
N GLY A 197 -72.80 54.31 -13.37
CA GLY A 197 -73.98 54.82 -12.75
C GLY A 197 -75.22 54.53 -13.63
N VAL A 198 -76.25 54.03 -12.98
CA VAL A 198 -77.59 54.14 -13.50
C VAL A 198 -78.37 54.92 -12.46
N GLU A 199 -78.44 56.23 -12.72
CA GLU A 199 -79.54 57.07 -12.21
C GLU A 199 -80.70 56.93 -13.12
N GLY A 200 -81.88 56.82 -12.53
CA GLY A 200 -82.96 57.62 -12.97
C GLY A 200 -84.16 56.97 -13.61
N LYS A 201 -85.17 57.03 -12.90
CA LYS A 201 -86.61 57.35 -13.04
C LYS A 201 -87.50 56.14 -12.81
#